data_4b12da3d94b848e5786ea118c537dbf5
#
_entry.id   4b12da3d94b848e5786ea118c537dbf5
#
_cell.length_a   1.000
_cell.length_b   1.000
_cell.length_c   1.000
_cell.angle_alpha   90.00
_cell.angle_beta   90.00
_cell.angle_gamma   90.00
#
_symmetry.space_group_name_H-M   'P 1'
#
loop_
_entity.id
_entity.type
_entity.pdbx_description
1 polymer ?
#
loop_
_entity_poly.entity_id
_entity_poly.type
_entity_poly.pdbx_seq_one_letter_code
_entity_poly.pdbx_strand_id
1 'polypeptide(L)'
;MACAIIERDGLVLAARRNASMSLPLKWEFPGGKIDPGESPRECVHRELMEEMGIRVAIAAALPSHTHHYADFSVTLYPFVCTIVTGEIVLREHAAIKWLAPEKLSSLDWAEADFPVIDSYRVQLEQRAQNLPAGTCHG
;
A
#
# COMPACT_ATOMS: atom_id res chain seq x y z
N MET A 1 -8.41 -3.06 8.31
CA MET A 1 -7.54 -1.93 7.93
C MET A 1 -7.51 -1.78 6.42
N ALA A 2 -7.41 -0.56 5.94
CA ALA A 2 -7.21 -0.29 4.51
C ALA A 2 -5.78 0.17 4.28
N CYS A 3 -5.17 -0.21 3.16
CA CYS A 3 -3.82 0.20 2.83
C CYS A 3 -3.69 0.55 1.36
N ALA A 4 -2.65 1.32 1.03
CA ALA A 4 -2.44 1.83 -0.31
C ALA A 4 -1.11 1.36 -0.88
N ILE A 5 -1.17 0.80 -2.08
CA ILE A 5 0.01 0.53 -2.91
C ILE A 5 0.13 1.73 -3.84
N ILE A 6 0.96 2.70 -3.46
CA ILE A 6 1.07 3.96 -4.18
C ILE A 6 2.14 3.82 -5.26
N GLU A 7 1.71 4.01 -6.51
CA GLU A 7 2.58 3.92 -7.69
C GLU A 7 2.95 5.31 -8.20
N ARG A 8 4.22 5.49 -8.54
CA ARG A 8 4.72 6.71 -9.21
C ARG A 8 5.96 6.36 -10.00
N ASP A 9 5.95 6.68 -11.29
CA ASP A 9 7.10 6.49 -12.20
C ASP A 9 7.62 5.04 -12.20
N GLY A 10 6.71 4.06 -12.14
CA GLY A 10 7.07 2.65 -12.11
C GLY A 10 7.57 2.14 -10.77
N LEU A 11 7.53 2.97 -9.74
CA LEU A 11 7.98 2.63 -8.39
C LEU A 11 6.78 2.54 -7.44
N VAL A 12 6.98 1.81 -6.34
CA VAL A 12 5.98 1.60 -5.29
C VAL A 12 6.51 2.13 -3.97
N LEU A 13 5.64 2.81 -3.22
CA LEU A 13 5.99 3.39 -1.93
C LEU A 13 5.88 2.36 -0.82
N ALA A 14 6.96 2.18 -0.07
CA ALA A 14 6.98 1.45 1.19
C ALA A 14 7.21 2.45 2.34
N ALA A 15 6.54 2.25 3.46
CA ALA A 15 6.67 3.10 4.65
C ALA A 15 7.17 2.27 5.83
N ARG A 16 8.10 2.81 6.60
CA ARG A 16 8.68 2.12 7.75
C ARG A 16 7.98 2.58 9.03
N ARG A 17 7.47 1.62 9.80
CA ARG A 17 6.84 1.90 11.08
C ARG A 17 7.87 2.47 12.05
N ASN A 18 7.47 3.44 12.88
CA ASN A 18 8.39 4.00 13.87
C ASN A 18 8.57 3.04 15.05
N ALA A 19 9.57 3.33 15.90
CA ALA A 19 9.95 2.45 17.01
C ALA A 19 8.88 2.35 18.11
N SER A 20 7.93 3.29 18.18
CA SER A 20 6.88 3.29 19.20
C SER A 20 5.60 2.57 18.78
N MET A 21 5.49 2.20 17.49
CA MET A 21 4.34 1.47 16.98
C MET A 21 4.43 -0.03 17.30
N SER A 22 3.30 -0.75 17.23
CA SER A 22 3.34 -2.22 17.19
C SER A 22 4.11 -2.66 15.95
N LEU A 23 4.77 -3.83 15.97
CA LEU A 23 5.66 -4.29 14.91
C LEU A 23 6.67 -3.20 14.54
N PRO A 24 7.49 -2.72 15.52
CA PRO A 24 8.32 -1.55 15.30
C PRO A 24 9.36 -1.78 14.19
N LEU A 25 9.61 -0.72 13.43
CA LEU A 25 10.61 -0.67 12.37
C LEU A 25 10.39 -1.64 11.19
N LYS A 26 9.25 -2.34 11.15
CA LYS A 26 8.86 -3.12 9.98
C LYS A 26 8.37 -2.20 8.87
N TRP A 27 8.49 -2.64 7.63
CA TRP A 27 7.95 -1.92 6.48
C TRP A 27 6.50 -2.33 6.26
N GLU A 28 5.71 -1.42 5.73
CA GLU A 28 4.29 -1.65 5.44
C GLU A 28 3.84 -0.77 4.28
N PHE A 29 2.67 -1.10 3.70
CA PHE A 29 1.97 -0.15 2.85
C PHE A 29 1.21 0.84 3.77
N PRO A 30 1.25 2.15 3.46
CA PRO A 30 0.58 3.13 4.32
C PRO A 30 -0.93 2.95 4.33
N GLY A 31 -1.56 3.28 5.43
CA GLY A 31 -3.00 3.15 5.63
C GLY A 31 -3.33 3.12 7.12
N GLY A 32 -4.49 2.60 7.47
CA GLY A 32 -4.88 2.54 8.86
C GLY A 32 -6.21 1.86 9.09
N LYS A 33 -6.72 2.01 10.31
CA LYS A 33 -7.97 1.38 10.74
C LYS A 33 -9.17 2.05 10.09
N ILE A 34 -10.12 1.21 9.66
CA ILE A 34 -11.39 1.68 9.12
C ILE A 34 -12.28 2.11 10.29
N ASP A 35 -12.73 3.37 10.27
CA ASP A 35 -13.62 3.89 11.31
C ASP A 35 -15.03 3.37 11.14
N PRO A 36 -15.85 3.32 12.22
CA PRO A 36 -17.24 2.93 12.12
C PRO A 36 -17.99 3.80 11.09
N GLY A 37 -18.72 3.15 10.18
CA GLY A 37 -19.49 3.83 9.14
C GLY A 37 -18.66 4.26 7.92
N GLU A 38 -17.34 4.04 7.94
CA GLU A 38 -16.44 4.37 6.85
C GLU A 38 -16.24 3.14 5.94
N SER A 39 -16.21 3.35 4.63
CA SER A 39 -15.83 2.29 3.70
C SER A 39 -14.30 2.14 3.68
N PRO A 40 -13.78 0.98 3.23
CA PRO A 40 -12.34 0.84 3.04
C PRO A 40 -11.74 1.90 2.11
N ARG A 41 -12.44 2.28 1.05
CA ARG A 41 -12.00 3.35 0.13
C ARG A 41 -11.91 4.70 0.82
N GLU A 42 -12.93 5.06 1.59
CA GLU A 42 -12.93 6.31 2.36
C GLU A 42 -11.79 6.33 3.38
N CYS A 43 -11.53 5.19 4.00
CA CYS A 43 -10.42 5.02 4.96
C CYS A 43 -9.06 5.34 4.32
N VAL A 44 -8.80 4.80 3.14
CA VAL A 44 -7.53 5.06 2.44
C VAL A 44 -7.34 6.55 2.19
N HIS A 45 -8.37 7.23 1.67
CA HIS A 45 -8.29 8.66 1.42
C HIS A 45 -8.00 9.44 2.70
N ARG A 46 -8.72 9.14 3.77
CA ARG A 46 -8.56 9.83 5.06
C ARG A 46 -7.18 9.58 5.66
N GLU A 47 -6.77 8.31 5.74
CA GLU A 47 -5.50 7.94 6.36
C GLU A 47 -4.30 8.54 5.62
N LEU A 48 -4.30 8.55 4.30
CA LEU A 48 -3.21 9.12 3.53
C LEU A 48 -3.14 10.64 3.68
N MET A 49 -4.28 11.31 3.82
CA MET A 49 -4.29 12.73 4.12
C MET A 49 -3.75 13.00 5.52
N GLU A 50 -4.19 12.23 6.51
CA GLU A 50 -3.74 12.40 7.90
C GLU A 50 -2.26 12.08 8.08
N GLU A 51 -1.80 10.96 7.52
CA GLU A 51 -0.44 10.47 7.74
C GLU A 51 0.61 11.15 6.88
N MET A 52 0.26 11.49 5.64
CA MET A 52 1.24 11.94 4.64
C MET A 52 0.88 13.24 3.93
N GLY A 53 -0.31 13.78 4.16
CA GLY A 53 -0.73 15.03 3.54
C GLY A 53 -0.95 14.94 2.04
N ILE A 54 -1.28 13.75 1.52
CA ILE A 54 -1.50 13.53 0.08
C ILE A 54 -2.94 13.14 -0.22
N ARG A 55 -3.38 13.49 -1.41
CA ARG A 55 -4.65 13.03 -1.99
C ARG A 55 -4.33 12.06 -3.12
N VAL A 56 -5.00 10.91 -3.12
CA VAL A 56 -4.76 9.86 -4.10
C VAL A 56 -6.01 9.56 -4.93
N ALA A 57 -5.79 8.98 -6.11
CA ALA A 57 -6.84 8.35 -6.90
C ALA A 57 -6.65 6.83 -6.77
N ILE A 58 -7.75 6.11 -6.55
CA ILE A 58 -7.74 4.65 -6.48
C ILE A 58 -7.90 4.10 -7.89
N ALA A 59 -6.89 3.35 -8.35
CA ALA A 59 -6.90 2.72 -9.68
C ALA A 59 -7.52 1.31 -9.65
N ALA A 60 -7.31 0.57 -8.56
CA ALA A 60 -7.82 -0.80 -8.44
C ALA A 60 -7.92 -1.23 -6.98
N ALA A 61 -8.83 -2.17 -6.72
CA ALA A 61 -8.90 -2.85 -5.43
C ALA A 61 -8.31 -4.26 -5.60
N LEU A 62 -7.50 -4.68 -4.65
CA LEU A 62 -6.97 -6.04 -4.60
C LEU A 62 -7.77 -6.88 -3.61
N PRO A 63 -7.66 -8.23 -3.67
CA PRO A 63 -8.33 -9.07 -2.68
C PRO A 63 -7.91 -8.74 -1.26
N SER A 64 -8.86 -8.77 -0.32
CA SER A 64 -8.54 -8.62 1.09
C SER A 64 -7.84 -9.87 1.62
N HIS A 65 -6.99 -9.68 2.62
CA HIS A 65 -6.27 -10.75 3.28
C HIS A 65 -6.36 -10.59 4.78
N THR A 66 -6.61 -11.71 5.48
CA THR A 66 -6.58 -11.74 6.94
C THR A 66 -5.33 -12.48 7.40
N HIS A 67 -4.57 -11.84 8.29
CA HIS A 67 -3.39 -12.43 8.90
C HIS A 67 -3.58 -12.53 10.41
N HIS A 68 -3.23 -13.68 10.97
CA HIS A 68 -3.34 -13.94 12.40
C HIS A 68 -1.96 -13.85 13.04
N TYR A 69 -1.77 -12.79 13.85
CA TYR A 69 -0.61 -12.70 14.74
C TYR A 69 -0.93 -13.42 16.05
N ALA A 70 0.07 -13.61 16.91
CA ALA A 70 -0.13 -14.32 18.17
C ALA A 70 -1.22 -13.68 19.05
N ASP A 71 -1.25 -12.34 19.10
CA ASP A 71 -2.13 -11.59 20.02
C ASP A 71 -3.32 -10.92 19.33
N PHE A 72 -3.34 -10.86 17.99
CA PHE A 72 -4.40 -10.18 17.26
C PHE A 72 -4.45 -10.64 15.80
N SER A 73 -5.56 -10.32 15.13
CA SER A 73 -5.72 -10.56 13.70
C SER A 73 -5.93 -9.25 12.96
N VAL A 74 -5.44 -9.18 11.73
CA VAL A 74 -5.56 -8.02 10.86
C VAL A 74 -6.15 -8.46 9.53
N THR A 75 -7.19 -7.75 9.07
CA THR A 75 -7.69 -7.88 7.71
C THR A 75 -7.28 -6.62 6.95
N LEU A 76 -6.55 -6.79 5.86
CA LEU A 76 -6.11 -5.69 5.00
C LEU A 76 -6.96 -5.64 3.73
N TYR A 77 -7.44 -4.44 3.42
CA TYR A 77 -8.14 -4.10 2.17
C TYR A 77 -7.19 -3.23 1.34
N PRO A 78 -6.43 -3.82 0.41
CA PRO A 78 -5.42 -3.07 -0.34
C PRO A 78 -5.99 -2.44 -1.60
N PHE A 79 -5.51 -1.23 -1.89
CA PHE A 79 -5.88 -0.48 -3.09
C PHE A 79 -4.64 0.03 -3.80
N VAL A 80 -4.61 -0.13 -5.12
CA VAL A 80 -3.56 0.46 -5.95
C VAL A 80 -3.94 1.90 -6.23
N CYS A 81 -3.04 2.83 -5.92
CA CYS A 81 -3.31 4.26 -5.93
C CYS A 81 -2.22 5.05 -6.66
N THR A 82 -2.58 6.24 -7.12
CA THR A 82 -1.64 7.24 -7.61
C THR A 82 -1.84 8.56 -6.86
N ILE A 83 -0.79 9.35 -6.70
CA ILE A 83 -0.87 10.65 -6.03
C ILE A 83 -1.46 11.66 -7.02
N VAL A 84 -2.55 12.32 -6.60
CA VAL A 84 -3.19 13.39 -7.39
C VAL A 84 -2.63 14.75 -6.99
N THR A 85 -2.55 15.02 -5.68
CA THR A 85 -2.02 16.28 -5.15
C THR A 85 -1.27 16.05 -3.86
N GLY A 86 -0.37 16.97 -3.55
CA GLY A 86 0.37 16.99 -2.31
C GLY A 86 1.76 16.40 -2.43
N GLU A 87 2.62 16.78 -1.51
CA GLU A 87 3.94 16.20 -1.33
C GLU A 87 3.95 15.42 -0.03
N ILE A 88 4.61 14.26 -0.04
CA ILE A 88 4.62 13.38 1.12
C ILE A 88 5.35 14.05 2.28
N VAL A 89 4.64 14.16 3.42
CA VAL A 89 5.19 14.62 4.70
C VAL A 89 5.08 13.46 5.68
N LEU A 90 6.18 13.06 6.29
CA LEU A 90 6.17 11.96 7.26
C LEU A 90 5.74 12.49 8.63
N ARG A 91 4.54 12.12 9.06
CA ARG A 91 3.99 12.50 10.37
C ARG A 91 4.07 11.39 11.38
N GLU A 92 4.03 10.14 10.95
CA GLU A 92 4.03 8.97 11.82
C GLU A 92 5.13 7.96 11.48
N HIS A 93 5.42 7.76 10.20
CA HIS A 93 6.41 6.77 9.77
C HIS A 93 7.84 7.26 9.97
N ALA A 94 8.76 6.32 10.25
CA ALA A 94 10.18 6.63 10.43
C ALA A 94 10.88 6.98 9.11
N ALA A 95 10.43 6.37 8.01
CA ALA A 95 11.04 6.56 6.68
C ALA A 95 10.09 6.10 5.59
N ILE A 96 10.36 6.51 4.36
CA ILE A 96 9.73 5.95 3.16
C ILE A 96 10.81 5.53 2.17
N LYS A 97 10.43 4.62 1.27
CA LYS A 97 11.30 4.17 0.19
C LYS A 97 10.46 3.91 -1.05
N TRP A 98 10.93 4.38 -2.19
CA TRP A 98 10.35 4.07 -3.49
C TRP A 98 11.12 2.91 -4.09
N LEU A 99 10.44 1.83 -4.47
CA LEU A 99 11.07 0.61 -4.97
C LEU A 99 10.40 0.14 -6.24
N ALA A 100 11.21 -0.40 -7.16
CA ALA A 100 10.66 -1.17 -8.26
C ALA A 100 9.92 -2.40 -7.69
N PRO A 101 8.81 -2.84 -8.31
CA PRO A 101 8.02 -3.96 -7.78
C PRO A 101 8.83 -5.23 -7.52
N GLU A 102 9.82 -5.54 -8.36
CA GLU A 102 10.68 -6.71 -8.19
C GLU A 102 11.63 -6.61 -6.99
N LYS A 103 11.78 -5.41 -6.42
CA LYS A 103 12.63 -5.17 -5.24
C LYS A 103 11.86 -5.17 -3.92
N LEU A 104 10.54 -5.30 -3.96
CA LEU A 104 9.72 -5.24 -2.74
C LEU A 104 10.13 -6.32 -1.74
N SER A 105 10.48 -7.53 -2.18
CA SER A 105 10.89 -8.60 -1.28
C SER A 105 12.20 -8.36 -0.54
N SER A 106 12.94 -7.30 -0.88
CA SER A 106 14.20 -6.98 -0.19
C SER A 106 14.01 -6.31 1.17
N LEU A 107 12.80 -5.89 1.50
CA LEU A 107 12.51 -5.20 2.76
C LEU A 107 11.97 -6.16 3.83
N ASP A 108 12.16 -5.76 5.08
CA ASP A 108 11.64 -6.48 6.25
C ASP A 108 10.19 -6.03 6.53
N TRP A 109 9.24 -6.60 5.78
CA TRP A 109 7.82 -6.26 5.88
C TRP A 109 7.16 -6.83 7.13
N ALA A 110 6.13 -6.13 7.63
CA ALA A 110 5.16 -6.73 8.53
C ALA A 110 4.52 -7.94 7.82
N GLU A 111 4.33 -9.03 8.53
CA GLU A 111 3.88 -10.30 7.92
C GLU A 111 2.57 -10.18 7.14
N ALA A 112 1.63 -9.37 7.64
CA ALA A 112 0.34 -9.18 6.99
C ALA A 112 0.45 -8.58 5.57
N ASP A 113 1.57 -7.91 5.26
CA ASP A 113 1.78 -7.27 3.95
C ASP A 113 2.31 -8.23 2.88
N PHE A 114 2.88 -9.36 3.23
CA PHE A 114 3.40 -10.32 2.24
C PHE A 114 2.32 -10.83 1.27
N PRO A 115 1.13 -11.26 1.73
CA PRO A 115 0.06 -11.65 0.80
C PRO A 115 -0.39 -10.51 -0.10
N VAL A 116 -0.34 -9.27 0.39
CA VAL A 116 -0.67 -8.08 -0.41
C VAL A 116 0.34 -7.90 -1.54
N ILE A 117 1.63 -8.06 -1.24
CA ILE A 117 2.69 -8.00 -2.25
C ILE A 117 2.47 -9.06 -3.34
N ASP A 118 2.13 -10.29 -2.94
CA ASP A 118 1.86 -11.37 -3.88
C ASP A 118 0.66 -11.04 -4.78
N SER A 119 -0.43 -10.54 -4.21
CA SER A 119 -1.61 -10.13 -4.97
C SER A 119 -1.28 -8.99 -5.93
N TYR A 120 -0.47 -8.05 -5.51
CA TYR A 120 -0.04 -6.94 -6.35
C TYR A 120 0.78 -7.43 -7.55
N ARG A 121 1.68 -8.37 -7.34
CA ARG A 121 2.48 -8.96 -8.42
C ARG A 121 1.59 -9.67 -9.45
N VAL A 122 0.59 -10.42 -8.99
CA VAL A 122 -0.39 -11.05 -9.88
C VAL A 122 -1.13 -10.01 -10.70
N GLN A 123 -1.58 -8.92 -10.06
CA GLN A 123 -2.28 -7.84 -10.73
C GLN A 123 -1.39 -7.16 -11.79
N LEU A 124 -0.09 -6.98 -11.50
CA LEU A 124 0.85 -6.43 -12.47
C LEU A 124 1.02 -7.33 -13.69
N GLU A 125 1.10 -8.65 -13.48
CA GLU A 125 1.17 -9.61 -14.58
C GLU A 125 -0.09 -9.54 -15.44
N GLN A 126 -1.27 -9.45 -14.83
CA GLN A 126 -2.54 -9.32 -15.53
C GLN A 126 -2.62 -8.02 -16.32
N ARG A 127 -2.12 -6.92 -15.77
CA ARG A 127 -2.05 -5.63 -16.46
C ARG A 127 -1.18 -5.72 -17.71
N ALA A 128 -0.04 -6.39 -17.62
CA ALA A 128 0.86 -6.59 -18.77
C ALA A 128 0.21 -7.47 -19.84
N GLN A 129 -0.53 -8.53 -19.46
CA GLN A 129 -1.21 -9.43 -20.38
C GLN A 129 -2.41 -8.76 -21.06
N ASN A 130 -3.05 -7.80 -20.42
CA ASN A 130 -4.24 -7.13 -20.92
C ASN A 130 -3.93 -5.91 -21.79
N LEU A 131 -2.65 -5.59 -22.00
CA LEU A 131 -2.29 -4.49 -22.89
C LEU A 131 -2.61 -4.86 -24.34
N PRO A 132 -3.31 -3.99 -25.10
CA PRO A 132 -3.54 -4.22 -26.51
C PRO A 132 -2.23 -4.35 -27.29
N ALA A 133 -2.25 -5.16 -28.35
CA ALA A 133 -1.11 -5.27 -29.26
C ALA A 133 -0.76 -3.89 -29.82
N GLY A 134 0.49 -3.49 -29.72
CA GLY A 134 0.97 -2.18 -30.18
C GLY A 134 1.09 -1.12 -29.12
N THR A 135 0.42 -1.25 -27.96
CA THR A 135 0.56 -0.28 -26.87
C THR A 135 1.87 -0.45 -26.09
N CYS A 136 2.42 -1.64 -26.12
CA CYS A 136 3.68 -1.93 -25.45
C CYS A 136 4.89 -1.30 -26.13
N HIS A 137 4.70 -0.68 -27.28
CA HIS A 137 5.78 -0.04 -28.05
C HIS A 137 5.92 1.44 -27.76
N GLY A 138 5.02 1.97 -27.01
CA GLY A 138 5.00 3.40 -26.69
C GLY A 138 6.14 3.84 -25.85
#